data_f0a857d96ceebcc1e90115e0ad554d94
#
_entry.id   f0a857d96ceebcc1e90115e0ad554d94
#
_cell.length_a   1.000
_cell.length_b   1.000
_cell.length_c   1.000
_cell.angle_alpha   90.00
_cell.angle_beta   90.00
_cell.angle_gamma   90.00
#
_symmetry.space_group_name_H-M   'P 1'
#
loop_
_entity.id
_entity.type
_entity.pdbx_description
1 polymer ?
#
loop_
_entity_poly.entity_id
_entity_poly.type
_entity_poly.pdbx_seq_one_letter_code
_entity_poly.pdbx_strand_id
1 'polypeptide(L)'
;MITALVLYDLPAHINREACRQHFLKIAPDFLGVPGFIRKQFIHDVNGGVAGGSYIWESLAAAKAFYNGPWLEGIRARYGCDPRVTYFETFAVADQATEYAGPPPGPLVRAKRETERVG
;
A
#
# COMPACT_ATOMS: atom_id res chain seq x y z
N MET A 1 -12.05 6.00 -5.10
CA MET A 1 -10.84 5.18 -4.86
C MET A 1 -9.61 6.08 -4.86
N ILE A 2 -8.69 5.83 -3.97
CA ILE A 2 -7.49 6.64 -3.78
C ILE A 2 -6.25 5.78 -3.93
N THR A 3 -5.26 6.29 -4.65
CA THR A 3 -3.90 5.75 -4.64
C THR A 3 -3.05 6.61 -3.72
N ALA A 4 -2.40 5.99 -2.74
CA ALA A 4 -1.46 6.67 -1.86
C ALA A 4 -0.05 6.16 -2.14
N LEU A 5 0.86 7.09 -2.43
CA LEU A 5 2.28 6.77 -2.57
C LEU A 5 2.98 7.22 -1.29
N VAL A 6 3.58 6.26 -0.61
CA VAL A 6 4.31 6.49 0.64
C VAL A 6 5.77 6.14 0.41
N LEU A 7 6.65 7.10 0.61
CA LEU A 7 8.09 6.91 0.45
C LEU A 7 8.82 7.42 1.69
N TYR A 8 9.89 6.74 2.06
CA TYR A 8 10.78 7.18 3.13
C TYR A 8 12.23 6.79 2.83
N ASP A 9 13.15 7.56 3.38
CA ASP A 9 14.57 7.31 3.22
C ASP A 9 15.01 6.17 4.13
N LEU A 10 15.86 5.30 3.62
CA LEU A 10 16.39 4.17 4.37
C LEU A 10 17.69 4.56 5.06
N PRO A 11 17.82 4.29 6.38
CA PRO A 11 19.10 4.46 7.05
C PRO A 11 20.13 3.45 6.52
N ALA A 12 21.40 3.79 6.62
CA ALA A 12 22.49 2.99 6.03
C ALA A 12 22.53 1.53 6.52
N HIS A 13 22.05 1.27 7.74
CA HIS A 13 22.05 -0.09 8.29
C HIS A 13 20.93 -0.98 7.78
N ILE A 14 19.95 -0.43 7.05
CA ILE A 14 18.88 -1.21 6.43
C ILE A 14 19.18 -1.36 4.95
N ASN A 15 19.83 -2.45 4.59
CA ASN A 15 20.14 -2.73 3.20
C ASN A 15 18.93 -3.32 2.47
N ARG A 16 19.09 -3.56 1.16
CA ARG A 16 18.02 -4.09 0.30
C ARG A 16 17.43 -5.38 0.84
N GLU A 17 18.25 -6.33 1.26
CA GLU A 17 17.77 -7.64 1.73
C GLU A 17 17.05 -7.54 3.07
N ALA A 18 17.56 -6.73 4.00
CA ALA A 18 16.87 -6.48 5.27
C ALA A 18 15.50 -5.84 5.04
N CYS A 19 15.40 -4.90 4.09
CA CYS A 19 14.16 -4.27 3.72
C CYS A 19 13.18 -5.30 3.12
N ARG A 20 13.65 -6.13 2.20
CA ARG A 20 12.85 -7.18 1.57
C ARG A 20 12.29 -8.15 2.61
N GLN A 21 13.12 -8.64 3.51
CA GLN A 21 12.72 -9.58 4.56
C GLN A 21 11.66 -8.97 5.48
N HIS A 22 11.84 -7.71 5.87
CA HIS A 22 10.87 -7.02 6.71
C HIS A 22 9.52 -6.87 6.01
N PHE A 23 9.51 -6.46 4.74
CA PHE A 23 8.29 -6.29 3.97
C PHE A 23 7.53 -7.59 3.80
N LEU A 24 8.21 -8.68 3.52
CA LEU A 24 7.58 -10.01 3.43
C LEU A 24 6.96 -10.43 4.77
N LYS A 25 7.62 -10.10 5.87
CA LYS A 25 7.12 -10.42 7.21
C LYS A 25 5.85 -9.66 7.55
N ILE A 26 5.77 -8.37 7.22
CA ILE A 26 4.66 -7.51 7.63
C ILE A 26 3.51 -7.46 6.62
N ALA A 27 3.71 -7.94 5.40
CA ALA A 27 2.67 -7.87 4.36
C ALA A 27 1.31 -8.42 4.81
N PRO A 28 1.22 -9.58 5.50
CA PRO A 28 -0.07 -10.08 5.97
C PRO A 28 -0.79 -9.19 6.97
N ASP A 29 -0.07 -8.32 7.68
CA ASP A 29 -0.65 -7.46 8.71
C ASP A 29 -1.60 -6.41 8.15
N PHE A 30 -1.54 -6.16 6.84
CA PHE A 30 -2.42 -5.21 6.17
C PHE A 30 -3.80 -5.79 5.84
N LEU A 31 -3.93 -7.11 5.84
CA LEU A 31 -5.21 -7.74 5.58
C LEU A 31 -6.20 -7.41 6.70
N GLY A 32 -7.40 -6.98 6.34
CA GLY A 32 -8.44 -6.62 7.30
C GLY A 32 -8.40 -5.17 7.78
N VAL A 33 -7.44 -4.36 7.34
CA VAL A 33 -7.42 -2.92 7.65
C VAL A 33 -8.63 -2.25 6.98
N PRO A 34 -9.43 -1.47 7.75
CA PRO A 34 -10.63 -0.83 7.20
C PRO A 34 -10.33 0.07 6.00
N GLY A 35 -11.07 -0.16 4.90
CA GLY A 35 -10.92 0.62 3.67
C GLY A 35 -9.69 0.31 2.83
N PHE A 36 -8.84 -0.59 3.29
CA PHE A 36 -7.66 -1.04 2.56
C PHE A 36 -8.06 -2.00 1.44
N ILE A 37 -7.50 -1.80 0.24
CA ILE A 37 -7.75 -2.67 -0.91
C ILE A 37 -6.49 -3.46 -1.26
N ARG A 38 -5.38 -2.75 -1.46
CA ARG A 38 -4.15 -3.36 -1.95
C ARG A 38 -2.94 -2.51 -1.60
N LYS A 39 -1.81 -3.15 -1.38
CA LYS A 39 -0.52 -2.49 -1.24
C LYS A 39 0.55 -3.25 -2.01
N GLN A 40 1.40 -2.53 -2.70
CA GLN A 40 2.66 -3.03 -3.22
C GLN A 40 3.77 -2.41 -2.39
N PHE A 41 4.60 -3.25 -1.79
CA PHE A 41 5.78 -2.82 -1.06
C PHE A 41 6.90 -2.59 -2.07
N ILE A 42 7.52 -1.42 -2.03
CA ILE A 42 8.45 -0.99 -3.07
C ILE A 42 9.78 -0.54 -2.49
N HIS A 43 10.82 -0.71 -3.29
CA HIS A 43 12.18 -0.31 -2.95
C HIS A 43 12.82 0.29 -4.21
N ASP A 44 13.45 1.45 -4.08
CA ASP A 44 14.12 2.08 -5.22
C ASP A 44 15.18 1.13 -5.77
N VAL A 45 15.20 0.94 -7.08
CA VAL A 45 16.16 0.03 -7.73
C VAL A 45 17.61 0.46 -7.52
N ASN A 46 17.84 1.74 -7.24
CA ASN A 46 19.16 2.29 -6.94
C ASN A 46 19.44 2.36 -5.42
N GLY A 47 18.49 1.93 -4.59
CA GLY A 47 18.64 1.93 -3.14
C GLY A 47 18.29 3.27 -2.48
N GLY A 48 18.30 3.28 -1.16
CA GLY A 48 18.14 4.49 -0.36
C GLY A 48 16.72 4.94 -0.06
N VAL A 49 15.74 4.46 -0.80
CA VAL A 49 14.32 4.82 -0.62
C VAL A 49 13.45 3.58 -0.73
N ALA A 50 12.46 3.48 0.14
CA ALA A 50 11.47 2.42 0.10
C ALA A 50 10.11 2.95 0.52
N GLY A 51 9.11 2.10 0.49
CA GLY A 51 7.76 2.48 0.91
C GLY A 51 6.70 1.57 0.36
N GLY A 52 5.58 2.16 -0.04
CA GLY A 52 4.46 1.41 -0.60
C GLY A 52 3.60 2.24 -1.54
N SER A 53 3.03 1.56 -2.50
CA SER A 53 1.95 2.08 -3.32
C SER A 53 0.66 1.39 -2.87
N TYR A 54 -0.28 2.18 -2.35
CA TYR A 54 -1.50 1.68 -1.72
C TYR A 54 -2.72 2.06 -2.54
N ILE A 55 -3.72 1.19 -2.50
CA ILE A 55 -5.07 1.51 -2.99
C ILE A 55 -6.03 1.47 -1.80
N TRP A 56 -6.83 2.53 -1.65
CA TRP A 56 -7.80 2.70 -0.59
C TRP A 56 -9.20 2.97 -1.17
N GLU A 57 -10.23 2.56 -0.45
CA GLU A 57 -11.61 2.85 -0.84
C GLU A 57 -11.91 4.34 -0.81
N SER A 58 -11.31 5.08 0.12
CA SER A 58 -11.55 6.52 0.29
C SER A 58 -10.33 7.24 0.85
N LEU A 59 -10.31 8.56 0.66
CA LEU A 59 -9.29 9.42 1.26
C LEU A 59 -9.37 9.39 2.80
N ALA A 60 -10.58 9.34 3.35
CA ALA A 60 -10.77 9.27 4.80
C ALA A 60 -10.14 8.01 5.40
N ALA A 61 -10.33 6.85 4.75
CA ALA A 61 -9.71 5.60 5.19
C ALA A 61 -8.18 5.66 5.13
N ALA A 62 -7.63 6.21 4.05
CA ALA A 62 -6.18 6.39 3.92
C ALA A 62 -5.61 7.28 5.03
N LYS A 63 -6.21 8.44 5.25
CA LYS A 63 -5.76 9.39 6.28
C LYS A 63 -5.88 8.83 7.68
N ALA A 64 -6.91 8.03 7.95
CA ALA A 64 -7.09 7.39 9.24
C ALA A 64 -5.95 6.40 9.53
N PHE A 65 -5.40 5.77 8.52
CA PHE A 65 -4.31 4.81 8.68
C PHE A 65 -2.94 5.50 8.87
N TYR A 66 -2.66 6.55 8.08
CA TYR A 66 -1.33 7.18 8.02
C TYR A 66 -1.06 8.16 9.14
N ASN A 67 -1.38 7.77 10.36
CA ASN A 67 -1.07 8.56 11.55
C ASN A 67 -0.91 7.61 12.75
N GLY A 68 -0.77 8.16 13.96
CA GLY A 68 -0.71 7.36 15.17
C GLY A 68 0.35 6.26 15.15
N PRO A 69 -0.02 5.01 15.50
CA PRO A 69 0.94 3.91 15.63
C PRO A 69 1.75 3.63 14.36
N TRP A 70 1.12 3.73 13.18
CA TRP A 70 1.82 3.53 11.92
C TRP A 70 2.94 4.56 11.72
N LEU A 71 2.61 5.85 11.94
CA LEU A 71 3.56 6.94 11.77
C LEU A 71 4.71 6.83 12.78
N GLU A 72 4.40 6.53 14.03
CA GLU A 72 5.40 6.30 15.07
C GLU A 72 6.34 5.15 14.72
N GLY A 73 5.80 4.06 14.16
CA GLY A 73 6.57 2.92 13.72
C GLY A 73 7.53 3.26 12.58
N ILE A 74 7.10 4.06 11.62
CA ILE A 74 7.95 4.53 10.53
C ILE A 74 9.09 5.40 11.06
N ARG A 75 8.79 6.35 11.94
CA ARG A 75 9.79 7.21 12.56
C ARG A 75 10.81 6.42 13.37
N ALA A 76 10.34 5.45 14.15
CA ALA A 76 11.20 4.61 14.99
C ALA A 76 12.13 3.74 14.16
N ARG A 77 11.61 3.11 13.09
CA ARG A 77 12.40 2.20 12.26
C ARG A 77 13.34 2.91 11.31
N TYR A 78 12.88 3.97 10.67
CA TYR A 78 13.61 4.63 9.58
C TYR A 78 14.26 5.95 9.96
N GLY A 79 13.91 6.51 11.11
CA GLY A 79 14.51 7.75 11.61
C GLY A 79 14.10 9.01 10.85
N CYS A 80 13.02 8.95 10.07
CA CYS A 80 12.53 10.09 9.30
C CYS A 80 11.01 10.02 9.13
N ASP A 81 10.41 11.13 8.70
CA ASP A 81 9.01 11.16 8.36
C ASP A 81 8.80 10.61 6.95
N PRO A 82 7.71 9.86 6.72
CA PRO A 82 7.35 9.43 5.38
C PRO A 82 6.81 10.61 4.57
N ARG A 83 7.01 10.53 3.26
CA ARG A 83 6.36 11.42 2.30
C ARG A 83 5.13 10.71 1.77
N VAL A 84 3.95 11.25 2.02
CA VAL A 84 2.68 10.65 1.60
C VAL A 84 2.03 11.56 0.57
N THR A 85 1.75 11.02 -0.61
CA THR A 85 1.05 11.72 -1.67
C THR A 85 -0.22 10.96 -2.04
N TYR A 86 -1.34 11.67 -2.11
CA TYR A 86 -2.63 11.09 -2.44
C TYR A 86 -3.02 11.45 -3.86
N PHE A 87 -3.58 10.48 -4.58
CA PHE A 87 -4.07 10.65 -5.95
C PHE A 87 -5.49 10.09 -6.05
N GLU A 88 -6.36 10.78 -6.78
CA GLU A 88 -7.62 10.17 -7.19
C GLU A 88 -7.32 9.13 -8.26
N THR A 89 -7.90 7.93 -8.11
CA THR A 89 -7.72 6.86 -9.08
C THR A 89 -8.86 6.91 -10.09
N PHE A 90 -8.58 7.31 -11.30
CA PHE A 90 -9.61 7.48 -12.34
C PHE A 90 -9.87 6.22 -13.15
N ALA A 91 -8.88 5.38 -13.32
CA ALA A 91 -9.01 4.17 -14.09
C ALA A 91 -8.02 3.12 -13.61
N VAL A 92 -8.37 1.86 -13.81
CA VAL A 92 -7.54 0.72 -13.49
C VAL A 92 -7.47 -0.18 -14.71
N ALA A 93 -6.28 -0.61 -15.08
CA ALA A 93 -6.07 -1.69 -16.04
C ALA A 93 -5.26 -2.77 -15.32
N ASP A 94 -5.82 -3.95 -15.20
CA ASP A 94 -5.23 -5.05 -14.44
C ASP A 94 -5.23 -6.33 -15.29
N GLN A 95 -4.04 -6.74 -15.73
CA GLN A 95 -3.88 -7.91 -16.58
C GLN A 95 -4.28 -9.19 -15.86
N ALA A 96 -3.97 -9.30 -14.56
CA ALA A 96 -4.26 -10.50 -13.78
C ALA A 96 -5.77 -10.76 -13.66
N THR A 97 -6.56 -9.70 -13.61
CA THR A 97 -8.03 -9.80 -13.52
C THR A 97 -8.72 -9.53 -14.86
N GLU A 98 -7.94 -9.22 -15.89
CA GLU A 98 -8.45 -8.87 -17.23
C GLU A 98 -9.45 -7.70 -17.19
N TYR A 99 -9.20 -6.74 -16.29
CA TYR A 99 -10.05 -5.59 -16.07
C TYR A 99 -9.39 -4.30 -16.58
N ALA A 100 -10.15 -3.50 -17.29
CA ALA A 100 -9.73 -2.13 -17.64
C ALA A 100 -10.97 -1.22 -17.63
N GLY A 101 -10.88 -0.10 -16.93
CA GLY A 101 -12.00 0.84 -16.81
C GLY A 101 -11.92 1.67 -15.54
N PRO A 102 -13.04 2.31 -15.14
CA PRO A 102 -13.09 3.05 -13.88
C PRO A 102 -12.77 2.12 -12.70
N PRO A 103 -12.33 2.68 -11.56
CA PRO A 103 -11.98 1.85 -10.41
C PRO A 103 -13.16 0.96 -10.00
N PRO A 104 -12.93 -0.37 -9.84
CA PRO A 104 -13.99 -1.25 -9.39
C PRO A 104 -14.36 -0.95 -7.94
N GLY A 105 -15.67 -0.91 -7.65
CA GLY A 105 -16.15 -0.73 -6.29
C GLY A 105 -16.08 -2.01 -5.46
N PRO A 106 -16.39 -1.92 -4.16
CA PRO A 106 -16.43 -3.08 -3.28
C PRO A 106 -17.34 -4.22 -3.75
N LEU A 107 -18.44 -3.87 -4.40
CA LEU A 107 -19.39 -4.87 -4.93
C LEU A 107 -18.77 -5.74 -6.02
N VAL A 108 -17.94 -5.18 -6.89
CA VAL A 108 -17.24 -5.92 -7.93
C VAL A 108 -16.28 -6.91 -7.31
N ARG A 109 -15.54 -6.51 -6.30
CA ARG A 109 -14.61 -7.37 -5.57
C ARG A 109 -15.33 -8.52 -4.87
N ALA A 110 -16.40 -8.22 -4.15
CA ALA A 110 -17.23 -9.22 -3.47
C ALA A 110 -17.84 -10.22 -4.46
N LYS A 111 -18.31 -9.75 -5.61
CA LYS A 111 -18.85 -10.59 -6.67
C LYS A 111 -17.81 -11.59 -7.20
N ARG A 112 -16.56 -11.16 -7.38
CA ARG A 112 -15.49 -12.06 -7.81
C ARG A 112 -15.18 -13.15 -6.80
N GLU A 113 -15.15 -12.81 -5.53
CA GLU A 113 -14.94 -13.77 -4.46
C GLU A 113 -16.05 -14.82 -4.47
N THR A 114 -17.29 -14.41 -4.69
CA THR A 114 -18.43 -15.31 -4.82
C THR A 114 -18.27 -16.24 -6.02
N GLU A 115 -17.83 -15.75 -7.15
CA GLU A 115 -17.60 -16.54 -8.36
C GLU A 115 -16.51 -17.59 -8.15
N ARG A 116 -15.47 -17.31 -7.35
CA ARG A 116 -14.43 -18.28 -7.02
C ARG A 116 -14.95 -19.42 -6.16
N VAL A 117 -15.88 -19.13 -5.29
CA VAL A 117 -16.48 -20.12 -4.39
C VAL A 117 -17.48 -21.00 -5.12
N GLY A 118 -18.17 -20.41 -6.05
CA GLY A 118 -19.16 -21.12 -6.86
C GLY A 118 -18.55 -21.95 -7.96
#